data_aadce4a9aec138658f132ff86b37d0ad
#
_entry.id   aadce4a9aec138658f132ff86b37d0ad
#
_cell.length_a   1.000
_cell.length_b   1.000
_cell.length_c   1.000
_cell.angle_alpha   90.00
_cell.angle_beta   90.00
_cell.angle_gamma   90.00
#
_symmetry.space_group_name_H-M   'P 1'
#
loop_
_entity.id
_entity.type
_entity.pdbx_description
1 polymer ?
#
loop_
_entity_poly.entity_id
_entity_poly.type
_entity_poly.pdbx_seq_one_letter_code
_entity_poly.pdbx_strand_id
1 'polypeptide(L)'
;HGHHRRQRQMCIRDRDQSNFPLHERNYLDDINIEYYQRMYHKKSNINFVLDAMFGSTNEQYGTSYKSRYDDPKYQFAGKTGTSQVRRITDLDRELDLDTDQIEYKKRDHALYVAFAPYKDPRYAISVIIEHGGSGSKAAAPLASKLIKRIIDRHKLREQFNNGNTSLA
;
A
#
# COMPACT_ATOMS: atom_id res chain seq x y z
N HIS A 1 18.43 20.14 0.95
CA HIS A 1 17.97 20.30 -0.44
C HIS A 1 18.21 19.07 -1.33
N GLY A 2 19.13 18.14 -0.97
CA GLY A 2 19.46 16.96 -1.81
C GLY A 2 18.43 15.83 -1.79
N HIS A 3 17.75 15.58 -0.68
CA HIS A 3 16.81 14.47 -0.55
C HIS A 3 15.51 14.66 -1.33
N HIS A 4 14.94 15.87 -1.33
CA HIS A 4 13.72 16.16 -2.10
C HIS A 4 13.95 16.10 -3.63
N ARG A 5 15.16 16.42 -4.10
CA ARG A 5 15.50 16.31 -5.52
C ARG A 5 15.58 14.86 -5.98
N ARG A 6 16.11 13.94 -5.13
CA ARG A 6 16.18 12.50 -5.45
C ARG A 6 14.79 11.84 -5.45
N GLN A 7 13.92 12.21 -4.51
CA GLN A 7 12.53 11.72 -4.51
C GLN A 7 11.73 12.20 -5.72
N ARG A 8 11.88 13.49 -6.12
CA ARG A 8 11.28 14.00 -7.36
C ARG A 8 11.82 13.30 -8.60
N GLN A 9 13.14 13.05 -8.67
CA GLN A 9 13.73 12.32 -9.80
C GLN A 9 13.27 10.86 -9.87
N MET A 10 13.08 10.17 -8.75
CA MET A 10 12.50 8.83 -8.72
C MET A 10 11.09 8.81 -9.27
N CYS A 11 10.21 9.71 -8.81
CA CYS A 11 8.84 9.80 -9.30
C CYS A 11 8.75 10.22 -10.78
N ILE A 12 9.64 11.11 -11.24
CA ILE A 12 9.70 11.53 -12.64
C ILE A 12 10.26 10.43 -13.53
N ARG A 13 11.27 9.70 -13.08
CA ARG A 13 11.88 8.59 -13.83
C ARG A 13 10.91 7.42 -14.00
N ASP A 14 10.13 7.10 -12.98
CA ASP A 14 9.06 6.11 -13.06
C ASP A 14 7.95 6.56 -14.02
N ARG A 15 7.68 7.85 -14.09
CA ARG A 15 6.69 8.43 -14.98
C ARG A 15 7.16 8.47 -16.44
N ASP A 16 8.43 8.79 -16.68
CA ASP A 16 9.02 8.83 -18.04
C ASP A 16 9.28 7.45 -18.63
N GLN A 17 9.52 6.44 -17.80
CA GLN A 17 9.71 5.06 -18.26
C GLN A 17 8.38 4.32 -18.51
N SER A 18 7.28 4.84 -17.98
CA SER A 18 6.00 4.14 -18.08
C SER A 18 5.22 4.42 -19.37
N ASN A 19 5.58 5.41 -20.19
CA ASN A 19 4.85 5.80 -21.43
C ASN A 19 3.31 5.71 -21.32
N PHE A 20 2.78 5.90 -20.10
CA PHE A 20 1.37 5.74 -19.80
C PHE A 20 0.68 7.09 -19.69
N PRO A 21 -0.17 7.43 -20.64
CA PRO A 21 -1.13 8.51 -20.43
C PRO A 21 -2.14 8.04 -19.36
N LEU A 22 -2.00 8.57 -18.15
CA LEU A 22 -2.89 8.28 -17.01
C LEU A 22 -4.37 8.63 -17.23
N HIS A 23 -4.71 9.30 -18.33
CA HIS A 23 -6.03 9.86 -18.59
C HIS A 23 -6.88 9.06 -19.60
N GLU A 24 -6.36 7.98 -20.20
CA GLU A 24 -7.10 7.17 -21.18
C GLU A 24 -7.41 5.74 -20.70
N ARG A 25 -7.34 5.48 -19.41
CA ARG A 25 -7.71 4.14 -18.94
C ARG A 25 -9.21 4.02 -18.76
N ASN A 26 -9.86 3.41 -19.72
CA ASN A 26 -11.10 2.72 -19.45
C ASN A 26 -10.78 1.52 -18.53
N TYR A 27 -11.19 1.60 -17.28
CA TYR A 27 -10.96 0.58 -16.25
C TYR A 27 -11.61 -0.79 -16.54
N LEU A 28 -12.18 -0.98 -17.72
CA LEU A 28 -12.95 -2.15 -18.12
C LEU A 28 -12.39 -2.89 -19.33
N ASP A 29 -11.39 -2.33 -20.01
CA ASP A 29 -10.76 -3.03 -21.12
C ASP A 29 -9.72 -4.02 -20.57
N ASP A 30 -9.74 -5.23 -21.10
CA ASP A 30 -8.76 -6.29 -20.80
C ASP A 30 -7.34 -5.72 -20.89
N ILE A 31 -6.72 -5.51 -19.74
CA ILE A 31 -5.36 -5.02 -19.65
C ILE A 31 -4.48 -6.14 -20.22
N ASN A 32 -4.03 -5.97 -21.43
CA ASN A 32 -3.08 -6.89 -22.04
C ASN A 32 -1.73 -6.72 -21.32
N ILE A 33 -1.48 -7.60 -20.34
CA ILE A 33 -0.31 -7.58 -19.44
C ILE A 33 1.00 -7.68 -20.25
N GLU A 34 0.97 -8.14 -21.49
CA GLU A 34 2.14 -8.27 -22.38
C GLU A 34 2.80 -6.92 -22.73
N TYR A 35 2.06 -5.80 -22.65
CA TYR A 35 2.59 -4.46 -22.96
C TYR A 35 3.38 -3.82 -21.80
N TYR A 36 3.35 -4.39 -20.61
CA TYR A 36 4.08 -3.82 -19.49
C TYR A 36 5.53 -4.26 -19.47
N GLN A 37 6.44 -3.32 -19.68
CA GLN A 37 7.86 -3.58 -19.53
C GLN A 37 8.14 -4.02 -18.07
N ARG A 38 8.89 -5.12 -17.92
CA ARG A 38 9.22 -5.62 -16.59
C ARG A 38 10.08 -4.60 -15.84
N MET A 39 9.60 -4.10 -14.71
CA MET A 39 10.30 -3.13 -13.87
C MET A 39 11.34 -3.77 -12.92
N TYR A 40 11.73 -5.01 -13.15
CA TYR A 40 12.69 -5.71 -12.31
C TYR A 40 13.67 -6.55 -13.13
N HIS A 41 14.93 -6.60 -12.66
CA HIS A 41 15.98 -7.40 -13.32
C HIS A 41 15.88 -8.88 -12.94
N LYS A 42 15.59 -9.20 -11.68
CA LYS A 42 15.52 -10.58 -11.17
C LYS A 42 14.20 -10.81 -10.44
N LYS A 43 13.47 -11.84 -10.87
CA LYS A 43 12.21 -12.24 -10.20
C LYS A 43 12.43 -12.62 -8.74
N SER A 44 13.58 -13.20 -8.39
CA SER A 44 13.93 -13.53 -7.00
C SER A 44 13.94 -12.32 -6.07
N ASN A 45 14.38 -11.15 -6.56
CA ASN A 45 14.39 -9.93 -5.74
C ASN A 45 12.96 -9.45 -5.45
N ILE A 46 12.07 -9.56 -6.44
CA ILE A 46 10.66 -9.23 -6.23
C ILE A 46 10.02 -10.19 -5.22
N ASN A 47 10.20 -11.49 -5.39
CA ASN A 47 9.66 -12.46 -4.45
C ASN A 47 10.15 -12.18 -3.02
N PHE A 48 11.45 -11.89 -2.83
CA PHE A 48 12.00 -11.52 -1.53
C PHE A 48 11.30 -10.30 -0.92
N VAL A 49 11.03 -9.26 -1.72
CA VAL A 49 10.32 -8.05 -1.26
C VAL A 49 8.87 -8.38 -0.90
N LEU A 50 8.17 -9.18 -1.71
CA LEU A 50 6.80 -9.58 -1.44
C LEU A 50 6.69 -10.42 -0.16
N ASP A 51 7.62 -11.35 0.06
CA ASP A 51 7.71 -12.15 1.27
C ASP A 51 8.00 -11.27 2.50
N ALA A 52 8.91 -10.30 2.38
CA ALA A 52 9.19 -9.35 3.44
C ALA A 52 7.98 -8.46 3.77
N MET A 53 7.20 -8.06 2.77
CA MET A 53 5.93 -7.34 2.97
C MET A 53 4.88 -8.22 3.65
N PHE A 54 4.85 -9.52 3.32
CA PHE A 54 4.00 -10.48 4.01
C PHE A 54 4.40 -10.61 5.49
N GLY A 55 5.68 -10.80 5.78
CA GLY A 55 6.20 -10.87 7.14
C GLY A 55 5.89 -9.60 7.95
N SER A 56 6.04 -8.41 7.34
CA SER A 56 5.71 -7.14 7.98
C SER A 56 4.24 -7.06 8.47
N THR A 57 3.33 -7.79 7.82
CA THR A 57 1.91 -7.78 8.18
C THR A 57 1.48 -9.00 9.00
N ASN A 58 2.05 -10.18 8.73
CA ASN A 58 1.51 -11.45 9.25
C ASN A 58 2.41 -12.11 10.31
N GLU A 59 3.67 -11.72 10.45
CA GLU A 59 4.57 -12.23 11.49
C GLU A 59 4.47 -11.40 12.77
N GLN A 60 4.67 -12.05 13.91
CA GLN A 60 4.48 -11.48 15.26
C GLN A 60 5.25 -10.17 15.49
N TYR A 61 6.43 -10.05 14.90
CA TYR A 61 7.28 -8.85 15.01
C TYR A 61 7.06 -7.84 13.88
N GLY A 62 6.12 -8.10 12.99
CA GLY A 62 5.81 -7.22 11.87
C GLY A 62 5.19 -5.89 12.32
N THR A 63 5.60 -4.79 11.69
CA THR A 63 5.17 -3.44 12.06
C THR A 63 3.66 -3.22 11.92
N SER A 64 2.98 -3.98 11.05
CA SER A 64 1.53 -3.92 10.85
C SER A 64 0.79 -5.20 11.29
N TYR A 65 1.42 -6.04 12.11
CA TYR A 65 0.85 -7.30 12.61
C TYR A 65 -0.55 -7.17 13.22
N LYS A 66 -0.80 -6.09 13.96
CA LYS A 66 -2.11 -5.82 14.58
C LYS A 66 -3.23 -5.56 13.57
N SER A 67 -2.89 -5.30 12.31
CA SER A 67 -3.86 -5.01 11.25
C SER A 67 -4.15 -6.22 10.36
N ARG A 68 -3.54 -7.39 10.63
CA ARG A 68 -3.74 -8.62 9.85
C ARG A 68 -5.14 -9.22 10.04
N TYR A 69 -5.50 -10.11 9.16
CA TYR A 69 -6.60 -11.03 9.34
C TYR A 69 -6.08 -12.46 9.50
N ASP A 70 -6.63 -13.20 10.45
CA ASP A 70 -6.29 -14.62 10.66
C ASP A 70 -6.91 -15.52 9.59
N ASP A 71 -8.04 -15.10 9.01
CA ASP A 71 -8.68 -15.80 7.90
C ASP A 71 -7.82 -15.70 6.62
N PRO A 72 -7.35 -16.83 6.06
CA PRO A 72 -6.54 -16.87 4.84
C PRO A 72 -7.16 -16.13 3.65
N LYS A 73 -8.48 -16.06 3.61
CA LYS A 73 -9.24 -15.33 2.56
C LYS A 73 -8.88 -13.86 2.50
N TYR A 74 -8.56 -13.25 3.64
CA TYR A 74 -8.26 -11.82 3.75
C TYR A 74 -6.78 -11.53 3.98
N GLN A 75 -5.93 -12.56 3.87
CA GLN A 75 -4.48 -12.35 4.00
C GLN A 75 -3.98 -11.39 2.94
N PHE A 76 -3.22 -10.42 3.37
CA PHE A 76 -2.59 -9.42 2.53
C PHE A 76 -1.15 -9.17 2.98
N ALA A 77 -0.37 -8.57 2.12
CA ALA A 77 0.98 -8.15 2.41
C ALA A 77 1.07 -6.63 2.28
N GLY A 78 1.82 -5.99 3.17
CA GLY A 78 1.92 -4.54 3.15
C GLY A 78 3.14 -4.01 3.88
N LYS A 79 3.37 -2.70 3.73
CA LYS A 79 4.48 -1.99 4.37
C LYS A 79 4.05 -0.63 4.85
N THR A 80 4.36 -0.35 6.10
CA THR A 80 4.18 0.97 6.70
C THR A 80 5.21 1.95 6.19
N GLY A 81 4.84 3.21 6.11
CA GLY A 81 5.74 4.32 5.88
C GLY A 81 5.38 5.50 6.80
N THR A 82 6.35 6.35 7.04
CA THR A 82 6.16 7.61 7.75
C THR A 82 6.92 8.68 6.98
N SER A 83 6.25 9.74 6.58
CA SER A 83 6.87 10.87 5.89
C SER A 83 6.97 12.04 6.84
N GLN A 84 8.20 12.45 7.13
CA GLN A 84 8.47 13.55 8.03
C GLN A 84 8.00 14.88 7.44
N VAL A 85 7.23 15.64 8.23
CA VAL A 85 6.74 16.98 7.87
C VAL A 85 7.76 18.05 8.27
N ARG A 86 8.48 17.82 9.36
CA ARG A 86 9.48 18.75 9.89
C ARG A 86 10.79 18.05 10.22
N ARG A 87 11.84 18.84 10.38
CA ARG A 87 13.10 18.33 10.93
C ARG A 87 12.91 17.96 12.40
N ILE A 88 13.31 16.77 12.79
CA ILE A 88 13.37 16.34 14.19
C ILE A 88 14.57 17.02 14.82
N THR A 89 14.36 17.77 15.91
CA THR A 89 15.42 18.42 16.68
C THR A 89 15.99 17.43 17.71
N ASP A 90 17.15 17.76 18.29
CA ASP A 90 17.75 16.93 19.34
C ASP A 90 16.84 16.91 20.58
N LEU A 91 16.17 18.02 20.89
CA LEU A 91 15.17 18.09 21.95
C LEU A 91 13.96 17.17 21.70
N ASP A 92 13.48 17.06 20.44
CA ASP A 92 12.38 16.15 20.09
C ASP A 92 12.78 14.68 20.32
N ARG A 93 14.06 14.35 20.12
CA ARG A 93 14.59 12.99 20.38
C ARG A 93 14.72 12.69 21.86
N GLU A 94 15.12 13.67 22.66
CA GLU A 94 15.24 13.52 24.11
C GLU A 94 13.86 13.39 24.78
N LEU A 95 12.86 14.10 24.27
CA LEU A 95 11.50 14.10 24.84
C LEU A 95 10.68 12.86 24.45
N ASP A 96 11.06 12.14 23.39
CA ASP A 96 10.38 10.95 22.83
C ASP A 96 8.85 11.08 22.84
N LEU A 97 8.36 12.20 22.30
CA LEU A 97 6.96 12.57 22.36
C LEU A 97 6.07 11.61 21.57
N ASP A 98 5.02 11.13 22.18
CA ASP A 98 3.95 10.41 21.50
C ASP A 98 3.27 11.31 20.46
N THR A 99 2.74 10.69 19.38
CA THR A 99 2.05 11.42 18.29
C THR A 99 0.98 12.38 18.79
N ASP A 100 0.26 12.02 19.87
CA ASP A 100 -0.84 12.81 20.41
C ASP A 100 -0.36 14.07 21.14
N GLN A 101 0.89 14.08 21.60
CA GLN A 101 1.53 15.22 22.27
C GLN A 101 2.09 16.24 21.26
N ILE A 102 2.21 15.83 19.99
CA ILE A 102 2.68 16.70 18.91
C ILE A 102 1.47 17.47 18.33
N GLU A 103 1.63 18.78 18.12
CA GLU A 103 0.65 19.61 17.43
C GLU A 103 0.28 19.00 16.07
N TYR A 104 -1.00 18.91 15.74
CA TYR A 104 -1.52 18.22 14.57
C TYR A 104 -0.74 18.51 13.27
N LYS A 105 -0.52 19.80 12.96
CA LYS A 105 0.18 20.23 11.74
C LYS A 105 1.67 19.86 11.69
N LYS A 106 2.24 19.48 12.83
CA LYS A 106 3.64 19.07 12.96
C LYS A 106 3.81 17.56 12.96
N ARG A 107 2.72 16.80 13.03
CA ARG A 107 2.75 15.33 12.95
C ARG A 107 3.15 14.88 11.57
N ASP A 108 3.90 13.80 11.51
CA ASP A 108 4.31 13.17 10.26
C ASP A 108 3.10 12.58 9.51
N HIS A 109 3.22 12.41 8.20
CA HIS A 109 2.20 11.72 7.43
C HIS A 109 2.34 10.21 7.60
N ALA A 110 1.24 9.55 7.88
CA ALA A 110 1.16 8.10 7.99
C ALA A 110 0.87 7.47 6.62
N LEU A 111 1.71 6.52 6.20
CA LEU A 111 1.58 5.86 4.91
C LEU A 111 1.48 4.35 5.09
N TYR A 112 0.74 3.72 4.19
CA TYR A 112 0.70 2.27 4.06
C TYR A 112 0.47 1.88 2.60
N VAL A 113 1.25 0.92 2.13
CA VAL A 113 1.04 0.28 0.83
C VAL A 113 0.81 -1.20 1.05
N ALA A 114 -0.12 -1.79 0.30
CA ALA A 114 -0.43 -3.21 0.43
C ALA A 114 -0.95 -3.80 -0.88
N PHE A 115 -0.93 -5.11 -0.97
CA PHE A 115 -1.59 -5.86 -2.03
C PHE A 115 -2.34 -7.06 -1.45
N ALA A 116 -3.41 -7.47 -2.11
CA ALA A 116 -4.30 -8.52 -1.65
C ALA A 116 -5.03 -9.20 -2.82
N PRO A 117 -5.46 -10.49 -2.67
CA PRO A 117 -5.00 -11.45 -1.66
C PRO A 117 -3.51 -11.76 -1.82
N TYR A 118 -2.82 -12.21 -0.75
CA TYR A 118 -1.38 -12.46 -0.83
C TYR A 118 -1.01 -13.54 -1.86
N LYS A 119 -1.73 -14.67 -1.88
CA LYS A 119 -1.43 -15.81 -2.76
C LYS A 119 -1.83 -15.58 -4.23
N ASP A 120 -2.82 -14.71 -4.47
CA ASP A 120 -3.32 -14.37 -5.81
C ASP A 120 -3.59 -12.85 -5.84
N PRO A 121 -2.55 -12.01 -5.98
CA PRO A 121 -2.67 -10.57 -5.91
C PRO A 121 -3.55 -10.02 -7.03
N ARG A 122 -4.67 -9.41 -6.64
CA ARG A 122 -5.62 -8.76 -7.57
C ARG A 122 -5.74 -7.27 -7.32
N TYR A 123 -5.39 -6.81 -6.12
CA TYR A 123 -5.56 -5.43 -5.71
C TYR A 123 -4.28 -4.90 -5.08
N ALA A 124 -3.93 -3.69 -5.43
CA ALA A 124 -2.95 -2.89 -4.72
C ALA A 124 -3.65 -1.66 -4.12
N ILE A 125 -3.24 -1.29 -2.92
CA ILE A 125 -3.78 -0.14 -2.21
C ILE A 125 -2.64 0.71 -1.66
N SER A 126 -2.80 2.01 -1.75
CA SER A 126 -1.96 3.00 -1.06
C SER A 126 -2.85 3.88 -0.21
N VAL A 127 -2.51 4.02 1.05
CA VAL A 127 -3.22 4.86 2.01
C VAL A 127 -2.26 5.90 2.57
N ILE A 128 -2.65 7.16 2.47
CA ILE A 128 -1.92 8.30 3.02
C ILE A 128 -2.87 9.03 3.95
N ILE A 129 -2.45 9.22 5.21
CA ILE A 129 -3.18 10.02 6.19
C ILE A 129 -2.28 11.20 6.57
N GLU A 130 -2.65 12.37 6.09
CA GLU A 130 -1.93 13.60 6.40
C GLU A 130 -1.94 13.84 7.91
N HIS A 131 -0.78 14.13 8.47
CA HIS A 131 -0.57 14.35 9.89
C HIS A 131 -1.06 13.20 10.79
N GLY A 132 -1.15 11.98 10.23
CA GLY A 132 -1.61 10.78 10.95
C GLY A 132 -0.59 10.18 11.93
N GLY A 133 0.65 10.68 11.91
CA GLY A 133 1.75 10.24 12.78
C GLY A 133 2.33 8.89 12.34
N SER A 134 1.74 7.80 12.76
CA SER A 134 2.31 6.47 12.56
C SER A 134 1.57 5.66 11.50
N GLY A 135 2.29 5.14 10.51
CA GLY A 135 1.73 4.25 9.48
C GLY A 135 1.08 2.99 10.06
N SER A 136 1.65 2.42 11.12
CA SER A 136 1.11 1.21 11.78
C SER A 136 -0.15 1.50 12.61
N LYS A 137 -0.23 2.67 13.25
CA LYS A 137 -1.36 3.04 14.12
C LYS A 137 -2.53 3.63 13.33
N ALA A 138 -2.27 4.41 12.27
CA ALA A 138 -3.29 5.13 11.52
C ALA A 138 -3.60 4.51 10.14
N ALA A 139 -2.60 4.34 9.28
CA ALA A 139 -2.82 3.95 7.89
C ALA A 139 -3.07 2.45 7.70
N ALA A 140 -2.33 1.58 8.39
CA ALA A 140 -2.47 0.13 8.24
C ALA A 140 -3.86 -0.40 8.66
N PRO A 141 -4.48 0.02 9.79
CA PRO A 141 -5.82 -0.43 10.15
C PRO A 141 -6.89 0.00 9.15
N LEU A 142 -6.75 1.18 8.56
CA LEU A 142 -7.66 1.66 7.52
C LEU A 142 -7.52 0.85 6.24
N ALA A 143 -6.28 0.61 5.79
CA ALA A 143 -5.99 -0.23 4.62
C ALA A 143 -6.55 -1.65 4.80
N SER A 144 -6.38 -2.25 5.96
CA SER A 144 -6.92 -3.57 6.31
C SER A 144 -8.45 -3.61 6.11
N LYS A 145 -9.18 -2.65 6.68
CA LYS A 145 -10.65 -2.57 6.53
C LYS A 145 -11.07 -2.40 5.07
N LEU A 146 -10.34 -1.58 4.29
CA LEU A 146 -10.62 -1.37 2.87
C LEU A 146 -10.37 -2.65 2.07
N ILE A 147 -9.26 -3.35 2.30
CA ILE A 147 -8.93 -4.62 1.67
C ILE A 147 -10.05 -5.64 1.89
N LYS A 148 -10.50 -5.80 3.13
CA LYS A 148 -11.60 -6.72 3.44
C LYS A 148 -12.86 -6.39 2.64
N ARG A 149 -13.25 -5.11 2.62
CA ARG A 149 -14.42 -4.65 1.84
C ARG A 149 -14.28 -4.89 0.35
N ILE A 150 -13.08 -4.67 -0.21
CA ILE A 150 -12.81 -4.88 -1.64
C ILE A 150 -12.96 -6.36 -1.98
N ILE A 151 -12.37 -7.26 -1.18
CA ILE A 151 -12.44 -8.71 -1.38
C ILE A 151 -13.90 -9.22 -1.28
N ASP A 152 -14.65 -8.75 -0.28
CA ASP A 152 -16.06 -9.14 -0.13
C ASP A 152 -16.92 -8.63 -1.30
N ARG A 153 -16.70 -7.39 -1.75
CA ARG A 153 -17.41 -6.82 -2.89
C ARG A 153 -17.10 -7.54 -4.22
N HIS A 154 -15.87 -7.99 -4.40
CA HIS A 154 -15.51 -8.75 -5.61
C HIS A 154 -16.30 -10.05 -5.72
N LYS A 155 -16.42 -10.79 -4.63
CA LYS A 155 -17.22 -12.04 -4.60
C LYS A 155 -18.69 -11.81 -4.94
N LEU A 156 -19.28 -10.74 -4.44
CA LEU A 156 -20.66 -10.39 -4.80
C LEU A 156 -20.79 -10.14 -6.31
N ARG A 157 -19.85 -9.45 -6.93
CA ARG A 157 -19.87 -9.21 -8.39
C ARG A 157 -19.71 -10.49 -9.19
N GLU A 158 -18.81 -11.39 -8.79
CA GLU A 158 -18.66 -12.72 -9.43
C GLU A 158 -19.95 -13.52 -9.35
N GLN A 159 -20.62 -13.52 -8.21
CA GLN A 159 -21.93 -14.20 -8.04
C GLN A 159 -23.01 -13.62 -8.95
N PHE A 160 -23.11 -12.28 -9.07
CA PHE A 160 -24.05 -11.63 -9.97
C PHE A 160 -23.78 -11.94 -11.45
N ASN A 161 -22.53 -11.92 -11.87
CA ASN A 161 -22.16 -12.23 -13.24
C ASN A 161 -22.46 -13.69 -13.60
N ASN A 162 -22.14 -14.63 -12.72
CA ASN A 162 -22.41 -16.06 -12.91
C ASN A 162 -23.92 -16.37 -12.86
N GLY A 163 -24.69 -15.64 -12.06
CA GLY A 163 -26.16 -15.79 -12.00
C GLY A 163 -26.88 -15.30 -13.25
N ASN A 164 -26.39 -14.27 -13.90
CA ASN A 164 -26.96 -13.75 -15.16
C ASN A 164 -26.60 -14.61 -16.39
N THR A 165 -25.54 -15.40 -16.33
CA THR A 165 -25.14 -16.32 -17.42
C THR A 165 -25.99 -17.59 -17.45
N SER A 166 -26.72 -17.90 -16.39
CA SER A 166 -27.62 -19.07 -16.32
C SER A 166 -29.07 -18.79 -16.78
N LEU A 167 -29.36 -17.55 -17.20
CA LEU A 167 -30.72 -17.11 -17.67
C LEU A 167 -30.73 -16.69 -19.15
N ALA A 168 -29.69 -17.00 -19.91
CA ALA A 168 -29.59 -16.83 -21.37
C ALA A 168 -29.46 -18.23 -22.08
#